data_010195723267103b3d0271b9b77f8e37
#
_entry.id   010195723267103b3d0271b9b77f8e37
#
_cell.length_a   1.000
_cell.length_b   1.000
_cell.length_c   1.000
_cell.angle_alpha   90.00
_cell.angle_beta   90.00
_cell.angle_gamma   90.00
#
_symmetry.space_group_name_H-M   'P 1'
#
loop_
_entity.id
_entity.type
_entity.pdbx_description
1 polymer ?
#
loop_
_entity_poly.entity_id
_entity_poly.type
_entity_poly.pdbx_seq_one_letter_code
_entity_poly.pdbx_strand_id
1 'polypeptide(L)'
;LDLNMTARVGMGTTINFDYSYIDAQYDSYCDDSRDWSEVHGTFTACNPNSAGSYSRAGGSMPWTPEQSMILSVNHVQPTNIGDVVIGASYSYKSDIALGDERVEGLTFNDTIERLNFSTTIEFNNGTSLRGFCTNCLDEKDDIAFSLIYPQSQGGGARIKYYPGMRAGLEVIHKF
;
A
#
# COMPACT_ATOMS: atom_id res chain seq x y z
N LEU A 1 17.58 3.15 2.61
CA LEU A 1 17.93 4.16 1.61
C LEU A 1 16.69 4.93 1.23
N ASP A 2 16.74 6.26 1.30
CA ASP A 2 15.64 7.13 0.87
C ASP A 2 16.13 8.12 -0.17
N LEU A 3 15.36 8.28 -1.23
CA LEU A 3 15.62 9.22 -2.31
C LEU A 3 14.37 10.06 -2.57
N ASN A 4 14.50 11.38 -2.45
CA ASN A 4 13.43 12.33 -2.73
C ASN A 4 13.90 13.30 -3.82
N MET A 5 13.11 13.46 -4.87
CA MET A 5 13.42 14.35 -5.98
C MET A 5 12.20 15.20 -6.34
N THR A 6 12.42 16.48 -6.56
CA THR A 6 11.43 17.39 -7.12
C THR A 6 12.03 18.11 -8.31
N ALA A 7 11.36 18.05 -9.44
CA ALA A 7 11.73 18.74 -10.66
C ALA A 7 10.63 19.69 -11.13
N ARG A 8 10.98 20.88 -11.55
CA ARG A 8 10.08 21.80 -12.28
C ARG A 8 10.46 21.79 -13.74
N VAL A 9 9.51 21.42 -14.59
CA VAL A 9 9.73 21.26 -16.03
C VAL A 9 8.86 22.26 -16.78
N GLY A 10 9.50 23.18 -17.47
CA GLY A 10 8.82 24.25 -18.19
C GLY A 10 7.99 25.15 -17.27
N MET A 11 6.98 25.80 -17.83
CA MET A 11 6.05 26.64 -17.10
C MET A 11 4.84 25.81 -16.68
N GLY A 12 4.72 25.57 -15.37
CA GLY A 12 3.51 24.95 -14.78
C GLY A 12 3.58 23.46 -14.47
N THR A 13 4.65 22.73 -14.78
CA THR A 13 4.78 21.30 -14.46
C THR A 13 5.73 21.08 -13.29
N THR A 14 5.27 20.31 -12.30
CA THR A 14 6.09 19.82 -11.19
C THR A 14 6.01 18.29 -11.15
N ILE A 15 7.16 17.64 -11.05
CA ILE A 15 7.30 16.20 -10.93
C ILE A 15 7.95 15.93 -9.59
N ASN A 16 7.35 15.05 -8.77
CA ASN A 16 7.95 14.57 -7.53
C ASN A 16 8.13 13.05 -7.66
N PHE A 17 9.29 12.60 -7.21
CA PHE A 17 9.65 11.19 -7.14
C PHE A 17 10.23 10.89 -5.78
N ASP A 18 9.62 9.94 -5.08
CA ASP A 18 10.05 9.44 -3.78
C ASP A 18 10.28 7.94 -3.91
N TYR A 19 11.42 7.47 -3.42
CA TYR A 19 11.78 6.06 -3.39
C TYR A 19 12.40 5.72 -2.04
N SER A 20 11.97 4.61 -1.45
CA SER A 20 12.54 4.06 -0.22
C SER A 20 12.87 2.58 -0.40
N TYR A 21 14.02 2.19 0.12
CA TYR A 21 14.46 0.81 0.24
C TYR A 21 14.78 0.51 1.69
N ILE A 22 14.13 -0.53 2.26
CA ILE A 22 14.27 -0.95 3.65
C ILE A 22 14.46 -2.46 3.67
N ASP A 23 15.62 -2.92 4.11
CA ASP A 23 15.86 -4.33 4.42
C ASP A 23 15.64 -4.54 5.93
N ALA A 24 14.43 -4.94 6.30
CA ALA A 24 14.02 -5.12 7.69
C ALA A 24 13.73 -6.59 7.95
N GLN A 25 14.58 -7.21 8.74
CA GLN A 25 14.49 -8.62 9.11
C GLN A 25 14.64 -8.79 10.63
N TYR A 26 14.09 -9.88 11.15
CA TYR A 26 14.35 -10.27 12.53
C TYR A 26 15.74 -10.87 12.66
N ASP A 27 16.61 -10.30 13.48
CA ASP A 27 17.89 -10.90 13.82
C ASP A 27 17.71 -12.17 14.66
N SER A 28 16.87 -12.06 15.70
CA SER A 28 16.49 -13.19 16.55
C SER A 28 15.11 -12.92 17.15
N TYR A 29 14.18 -13.80 16.91
CA TYR A 29 12.87 -13.79 17.54
C TYR A 29 12.32 -15.20 17.64
N CYS A 30 11.98 -15.63 18.84
CA CYS A 30 11.35 -16.91 19.09
C CYS A 30 9.89 -16.72 19.39
N ASP A 31 9.02 -17.16 18.49
CA ASP A 31 7.56 -17.12 18.69
C ASP A 31 7.13 -18.44 19.30
N ASP A 32 6.61 -18.39 20.52
CA ASP A 32 6.09 -19.54 21.26
C ASP A 32 4.61 -19.42 21.60
N SER A 33 3.96 -18.39 21.06
CA SER A 33 2.58 -18.07 21.35
C SER A 33 1.56 -19.04 20.74
N ARG A 34 1.98 -19.95 19.84
CA ARG A 34 1.07 -20.79 19.07
C ARG A 34 1.66 -22.16 18.75
N ASP A 35 0.80 -23.15 18.63
CA ASP A 35 1.20 -24.46 18.10
C ASP A 35 1.22 -24.43 16.58
N TRP A 36 2.39 -24.15 16.02
CA TRP A 36 2.61 -24.09 14.58
C TRP A 36 2.83 -25.46 13.92
N SER A 37 3.09 -26.48 14.71
CA SER A 37 3.37 -27.82 14.18
C SER A 37 2.16 -28.40 13.43
N GLU A 38 0.96 -28.00 13.82
CA GLU A 38 -0.28 -28.44 13.18
C GLU A 38 -0.58 -27.77 11.83
N VAL A 39 0.02 -26.60 11.57
CA VAL A 39 -0.37 -25.74 10.43
C VAL A 39 0.70 -25.69 9.34
N HIS A 40 1.99 -25.77 9.67
CA HIS A 40 3.07 -25.40 8.76
C HIS A 40 4.23 -26.42 8.62
N GLY A 41 4.09 -27.61 9.13
CA GLY A 41 5.17 -28.61 9.05
C GLY A 41 6.24 -28.44 10.13
N THR A 42 7.40 -29.06 9.92
CA THR A 42 8.47 -29.13 10.92
C THR A 42 9.24 -27.82 10.99
N PHE A 43 9.00 -27.03 12.02
CA PHE A 43 9.86 -25.92 12.39
C PHE A 43 10.90 -26.38 13.43
N THR A 44 12.07 -25.73 13.40
CA THR A 44 13.06 -25.91 14.46
C THR A 44 12.57 -25.16 15.68
N ALA A 45 12.21 -25.90 16.74
CA ALA A 45 11.79 -25.28 18.00
C ALA A 45 12.95 -24.45 18.57
N CYS A 46 12.68 -23.17 18.81
CA CYS A 46 13.67 -22.27 19.44
C CYS A 46 13.52 -22.19 20.95
N ASN A 47 12.37 -22.63 21.51
CA ASN A 47 12.15 -22.75 22.94
C ASN A 47 12.04 -24.25 23.30
N PRO A 48 12.99 -24.83 24.06
CA PRO A 48 12.97 -26.25 24.40
C PRO A 48 11.78 -26.64 25.28
N ASN A 49 11.10 -25.69 25.90
CA ASN A 49 9.93 -25.93 26.76
C ASN A 49 8.61 -25.78 26.00
N SER A 50 8.64 -25.43 24.70
CA SER A 50 7.47 -25.26 23.86
C SER A 50 7.71 -25.91 22.50
N ALA A 51 7.08 -27.06 22.28
CA ALA A 51 7.22 -27.80 21.02
C ALA A 51 6.65 -27.03 19.81
N GLY A 52 5.74 -26.07 20.05
CA GLY A 52 5.19 -25.22 19.03
C GLY A 52 5.97 -23.92 18.75
N SER A 53 7.07 -23.71 19.47
CA SER A 53 7.90 -22.52 19.24
C SER A 53 8.67 -22.62 17.91
N TYR A 54 8.84 -21.48 17.24
CA TYR A 54 9.65 -21.41 16.04
C TYR A 54 10.46 -20.11 15.96
N SER A 55 11.62 -20.20 15.31
CA SER A 55 12.48 -19.03 15.10
C SER A 55 12.04 -18.23 13.88
N ARG A 56 11.90 -16.93 14.05
CA ARG A 56 11.65 -15.97 12.96
C ARG A 56 12.92 -15.28 12.47
N ALA A 57 14.10 -15.69 12.90
CA ALA A 57 15.34 -15.11 12.42
C ALA A 57 15.42 -15.14 10.89
N GLY A 58 15.77 -14.02 10.29
CA GLY A 58 15.78 -13.83 8.83
C GLY A 58 14.40 -13.62 8.18
N GLY A 59 13.31 -13.64 8.96
CA GLY A 59 11.97 -13.35 8.46
C GLY A 59 11.73 -11.85 8.28
N SER A 60 10.94 -11.49 7.27
CA SER A 60 10.57 -10.09 7.01
C SER A 60 9.66 -9.54 8.10
N MET A 61 9.82 -8.26 8.42
CA MET A 61 8.95 -7.59 9.37
C MET A 61 7.57 -7.33 8.74
N PRO A 62 6.47 -7.56 9.49
CA PRO A 62 5.13 -7.26 9.00
C PRO A 62 4.97 -5.79 8.62
N TRP A 63 4.14 -5.53 7.61
CA TRP A 63 3.78 -4.19 7.13
C TRP A 63 4.94 -3.34 6.59
N THR A 64 6.09 -3.92 6.39
CA THR A 64 7.29 -3.23 5.93
C THR A 64 7.63 -3.72 4.52
N PRO A 65 7.23 -3.00 3.46
CA PRO A 65 7.66 -3.32 2.11
C PRO A 65 9.16 -3.07 1.99
N GLU A 66 9.87 -3.95 1.30
CA GLU A 66 11.29 -3.74 1.03
C GLU A 66 11.52 -2.53 0.13
N GLN A 67 10.62 -2.30 -0.82
CA GLN A 67 10.69 -1.18 -1.74
C GLN A 67 9.36 -0.45 -1.77
N SER A 68 9.42 0.88 -1.77
CA SER A 68 8.27 1.72 -2.02
C SER A 68 8.64 2.90 -2.92
N MET A 69 7.72 3.29 -3.80
CA MET A 69 7.93 4.38 -4.76
C MET A 69 6.63 5.18 -4.90
N ILE A 70 6.78 6.49 -5.01
CA ILE A 70 5.70 7.40 -5.39
C ILE A 70 6.24 8.32 -6.50
N LEU A 71 5.54 8.33 -7.63
CA LEU A 71 5.76 9.30 -8.70
C LEU A 71 4.51 10.15 -8.83
N SER A 72 4.64 11.46 -8.74
CA SER A 72 3.53 12.39 -8.95
C SER A 72 3.88 13.49 -9.94
N VAL A 73 2.90 13.87 -10.75
CA VAL A 73 3.00 14.94 -11.73
C VAL A 73 1.82 15.88 -11.52
N ASN A 74 2.13 17.15 -11.40
CA ASN A 74 1.15 18.23 -11.37
C ASN A 74 1.47 19.22 -12.49
N HIS A 75 0.45 19.58 -13.28
CA HIS A 75 0.57 20.55 -14.34
C HIS A 75 -0.53 21.59 -14.22
N VAL A 76 -0.16 22.86 -14.30
CA VAL A 76 -1.09 23.98 -14.32
C VAL A 76 -0.95 24.67 -15.66
N GLN A 77 -2.03 24.69 -16.42
CA GLN A 77 -2.13 25.38 -17.72
C GLN A 77 -3.09 26.56 -17.60
N PRO A 78 -2.59 27.79 -17.58
CA PRO A 78 -3.46 28.98 -17.65
C PRO A 78 -4.19 29.04 -18.99
N THR A 79 -5.48 29.40 -18.95
CA THR A 79 -6.32 29.61 -20.13
C THR A 79 -7.14 30.88 -19.99
N ASN A 80 -7.79 31.31 -21.07
CA ASN A 80 -8.63 32.51 -21.07
C ASN A 80 -9.86 32.40 -20.16
N ILE A 81 -10.30 31.19 -19.84
CA ILE A 81 -11.49 30.93 -19.01
C ILE A 81 -11.15 30.57 -17.56
N GLY A 82 -9.87 30.37 -17.27
CA GLY A 82 -9.38 29.96 -15.96
C GLY A 82 -8.20 29.01 -16.06
N ASP A 83 -7.80 28.41 -14.96
CA ASP A 83 -6.66 27.50 -14.91
C ASP A 83 -7.11 26.04 -15.05
N VAL A 84 -6.43 25.27 -15.88
CA VAL A 84 -6.58 23.80 -15.96
C VAL A 84 -5.46 23.16 -15.15
N VAL A 85 -5.84 22.45 -14.10
CA VAL A 85 -4.90 21.74 -13.22
C VAL A 85 -5.04 20.24 -13.48
N ILE A 86 -3.96 19.58 -13.86
CA ILE A 86 -3.88 18.15 -14.09
C ILE A 86 -2.95 17.53 -13.05
N GLY A 87 -3.44 16.52 -12.33
CA GLY A 87 -2.67 15.76 -11.36
C GLY A 87 -2.73 14.28 -11.66
N ALA A 88 -1.57 13.62 -11.59
CA ALA A 88 -1.47 12.18 -11.65
C ALA A 88 -0.48 11.71 -10.57
N SER A 89 -0.77 10.58 -9.93
CA SER A 89 0.17 9.92 -9.03
C SER A 89 0.12 8.42 -9.21
N TYR A 90 1.31 7.83 -9.26
CA TYR A 90 1.49 6.38 -9.25
C TYR A 90 2.26 6.00 -8.00
N SER A 91 1.76 5.02 -7.26
CA SER A 91 2.45 4.46 -6.11
C SER A 91 2.64 2.96 -6.29
N TYR A 92 3.82 2.50 -5.89
CA TYR A 92 4.24 1.10 -5.89
C TYR A 92 4.76 0.72 -4.51
N LYS A 93 4.44 -0.47 -4.07
CA LYS A 93 5.07 -1.13 -2.94
C LYS A 93 5.36 -2.57 -3.34
N SER A 94 6.53 -3.08 -2.95
CA SER A 94 6.82 -4.50 -3.07
C SER A 94 5.87 -5.33 -2.20
N ASP A 95 5.95 -6.63 -2.33
CA ASP A 95 5.23 -7.57 -1.47
C ASP A 95 5.38 -7.23 0.02
N ILE A 96 4.29 -7.39 0.76
CA ILE A 96 4.20 -7.03 2.17
C ILE A 96 3.70 -8.23 2.96
N ALA A 97 4.41 -8.60 4.01
CA ALA A 97 3.88 -9.51 5.01
C ALA A 97 2.73 -8.83 5.77
N LEU A 98 1.51 -9.35 5.69
CA LEU A 98 0.32 -8.77 6.33
C LEU A 98 0.17 -9.16 7.80
N GLY A 99 0.98 -10.07 8.28
CA GLY A 99 0.94 -10.57 9.65
C GLY A 99 2.20 -11.35 9.98
N ASP A 100 2.19 -11.88 11.19
CA ASP A 100 3.31 -12.66 11.72
C ASP A 100 3.43 -14.06 11.11
N GLU A 101 2.48 -14.48 10.31
CA GLU A 101 2.32 -15.83 9.85
C GLU A 101 2.49 -15.91 8.33
N ARG A 102 3.50 -16.64 7.89
CA ARG A 102 3.67 -16.98 6.48
C ARG A 102 2.77 -18.16 6.12
N VAL A 103 1.52 -17.90 5.84
CA VAL A 103 0.69 -18.82 5.06
C VAL A 103 0.75 -18.33 3.63
N GLU A 104 1.45 -19.07 2.78
CA GLU A 104 1.58 -18.72 1.36
C GLU A 104 0.21 -18.42 0.74
N GLY A 105 0.08 -17.28 0.10
CA GLY A 105 -1.17 -16.81 -0.50
C GLY A 105 -2.18 -16.16 0.45
N LEU A 106 -1.97 -16.17 1.78
CA LEU A 106 -2.88 -15.56 2.74
C LEU A 106 -2.24 -14.48 3.62
N THR A 107 -0.93 -14.53 3.82
CA THR A 107 -0.23 -13.60 4.71
C THR A 107 0.70 -12.65 3.98
N PHE A 108 0.86 -12.83 2.68
CA PHE A 108 1.57 -11.92 1.82
C PHE A 108 0.60 -11.27 0.87
N ASN A 109 0.69 -9.97 0.76
CA ASN A 109 0.19 -9.27 -0.39
C ASN A 109 1.31 -9.20 -1.44
N ASP A 110 0.96 -9.46 -2.68
CA ASP A 110 1.86 -9.23 -3.81
C ASP A 110 2.20 -7.73 -3.91
N THR A 111 2.77 -7.32 -4.98
CA THR A 111 3.04 -5.89 -5.24
C THR A 111 1.73 -5.08 -5.20
N ILE A 112 1.79 -3.92 -4.56
CA ILE A 112 0.67 -2.98 -4.50
C ILE A 112 0.93 -1.82 -5.46
N GLU A 113 0.08 -1.67 -6.45
CA GLU A 113 0.17 -0.61 -7.45
C GLU A 113 -1.09 0.24 -7.45
N ARG A 114 -0.97 1.55 -7.43
CA ARG A 114 -2.12 2.46 -7.50
C ARG A 114 -1.85 3.63 -8.39
N LEU A 115 -2.76 3.86 -9.30
CA LEU A 115 -2.78 5.05 -10.14
C LEU A 115 -3.97 5.93 -9.74
N ASN A 116 -3.68 7.19 -9.46
CA ASN A 116 -4.70 8.21 -9.27
C ASN A 116 -4.53 9.29 -10.33
N PHE A 117 -5.64 9.83 -10.80
CA PHE A 117 -5.67 10.89 -11.78
C PHE A 117 -6.75 11.91 -11.42
N SER A 118 -6.49 13.18 -11.67
CA SER A 118 -7.50 14.23 -11.56
C SER A 118 -7.24 15.34 -12.58
N THR A 119 -8.31 15.95 -13.04
CA THR A 119 -8.26 17.21 -13.77
C THR A 119 -9.26 18.19 -13.16
N THR A 120 -8.85 19.41 -12.97
CA THR A 120 -9.68 20.47 -12.40
C THR A 120 -9.62 21.68 -13.33
N ILE A 121 -10.77 22.26 -13.66
CA ILE A 121 -10.87 23.55 -14.31
C ILE A 121 -11.30 24.57 -13.25
N GLU A 122 -10.45 25.52 -12.95
CA GLU A 122 -10.71 26.61 -12.02
C GLU A 122 -11.11 27.84 -12.82
N PHE A 123 -12.41 28.08 -12.96
CA PHE A 123 -12.93 29.21 -13.73
C PHE A 123 -12.71 30.54 -13.03
N ASN A 124 -12.54 31.61 -13.81
CA ASN A 124 -12.34 32.97 -13.31
C ASN A 124 -13.52 33.53 -12.48
N ASN A 125 -14.71 32.92 -12.54
CA ASN A 125 -15.91 33.29 -11.79
C ASN A 125 -16.02 32.62 -10.40
N GLY A 126 -14.98 31.95 -9.92
CA GLY A 126 -14.96 31.27 -8.62
C GLY A 126 -15.62 29.87 -8.63
N THR A 127 -16.00 29.36 -9.81
CA THR A 127 -16.45 27.96 -9.96
C THR A 127 -15.27 27.06 -10.27
N SER A 128 -15.25 25.86 -9.73
CA SER A 128 -14.34 24.81 -10.17
C SER A 128 -15.09 23.52 -10.52
N LEU A 129 -14.64 22.85 -11.56
CA LEU A 129 -15.12 21.54 -12.01
C LEU A 129 -13.95 20.57 -11.93
N ARG A 130 -14.08 19.50 -11.15
CA ARG A 130 -13.07 18.48 -11.00
C ARG A 130 -13.61 17.13 -11.43
N GLY A 131 -12.89 16.47 -12.33
CA GLY A 131 -13.02 15.04 -12.59
C GLY A 131 -11.86 14.29 -11.92
N PHE A 132 -12.14 13.13 -11.34
CA PHE A 132 -11.09 12.34 -10.71
C PHE A 132 -11.34 10.84 -10.83
N CYS A 133 -10.25 10.10 -10.75
CA CYS A 133 -10.20 8.66 -10.60
C CYS A 133 -9.16 8.32 -9.53
N THR A 134 -9.54 7.57 -8.51
CA THR A 134 -8.63 7.00 -7.52
C THR A 134 -8.57 5.49 -7.68
N ASN A 135 -7.37 4.92 -7.50
CA ASN A 135 -7.13 3.52 -7.78
C ASN A 135 -7.63 3.11 -9.17
N CYS A 136 -7.21 3.85 -10.21
CA CYS A 136 -7.69 3.67 -11.59
C CYS A 136 -7.29 2.31 -12.20
N LEU A 137 -6.36 1.60 -11.59
CA LEU A 137 -5.98 0.23 -11.95
C LEU A 137 -6.96 -0.82 -11.39
N ASP A 138 -7.89 -0.42 -10.51
CA ASP A 138 -8.86 -1.28 -9.79
C ASP A 138 -8.18 -2.38 -8.96
N GLU A 139 -6.98 -2.10 -8.44
CA GLU A 139 -6.27 -3.04 -7.57
C GLU A 139 -7.03 -3.26 -6.25
N LYS A 140 -7.17 -4.54 -5.89
CA LYS A 140 -7.90 -4.98 -4.70
C LYS A 140 -6.97 -5.68 -3.72
N ASP A 141 -5.98 -4.92 -3.28
CA ASP A 141 -4.97 -5.43 -2.35
C ASP A 141 -5.56 -5.76 -0.99
N ASP A 142 -5.02 -6.79 -0.37
CA ASP A 142 -5.30 -7.13 1.01
C ASP A 142 -4.71 -6.07 1.94
N ILE A 143 -5.53 -5.45 2.78
CA ILE A 143 -5.06 -4.44 3.73
C ILE A 143 -4.98 -4.94 5.17
N ALA A 144 -5.51 -6.10 5.44
CA ALA A 144 -5.38 -6.75 6.73
C ALA A 144 -5.71 -8.22 6.63
N PHE A 145 -4.98 -9.03 7.36
CA PHE A 145 -5.22 -10.44 7.54
C PHE A 145 -5.34 -10.74 9.05
N SER A 146 -6.27 -11.58 9.41
CA SER A 146 -6.40 -12.08 10.78
C SER A 146 -6.92 -13.50 10.76
N LEU A 147 -6.19 -14.41 11.41
CA LEU A 147 -6.68 -15.74 11.69
C LEU A 147 -7.65 -15.69 12.87
N ILE A 148 -8.80 -16.34 12.72
CA ILE A 148 -9.77 -16.54 13.80
C ILE A 148 -9.55 -17.95 14.32
N TYR A 149 -8.92 -18.06 15.50
CA TYR A 149 -8.70 -19.33 16.18
C TYR A 149 -9.87 -19.69 17.10
N PRO A 150 -10.04 -20.98 17.39
CA PRO A 150 -9.28 -22.13 16.91
C PRO A 150 -9.80 -22.66 15.57
N GLN A 151 -8.91 -23.01 14.68
CA GLN A 151 -9.25 -23.66 13.40
C GLN A 151 -9.95 -25.01 13.63
N SER A 152 -9.58 -25.74 14.67
CA SER A 152 -10.22 -27.00 15.10
C SER A 152 -11.69 -26.86 15.45
N GLN A 153 -12.19 -25.65 15.67
CA GLN A 153 -13.59 -25.31 15.98
C GLN A 153 -14.27 -24.53 14.85
N GLY A 154 -13.77 -24.63 13.62
CA GLY A 154 -14.35 -23.93 12.47
C GLY A 154 -13.88 -22.47 12.35
N GLY A 155 -12.74 -22.13 12.92
CA GLY A 155 -12.10 -20.84 12.70
C GLY A 155 -11.74 -20.62 11.25
N GLY A 156 -11.63 -19.36 10.86
CA GLY A 156 -11.35 -18.95 9.48
C GLY A 156 -10.37 -17.79 9.41
N ALA A 157 -10.04 -17.40 8.20
CA ALA A 157 -9.30 -16.20 7.92
C ALA A 157 -10.26 -15.02 7.67
N ARG A 158 -9.92 -13.86 8.17
CA ARG A 158 -10.58 -12.60 7.84
C ARG A 158 -9.63 -11.78 7.01
N ILE A 159 -10.04 -11.44 5.80
CA ILE A 159 -9.29 -10.60 4.87
C ILE A 159 -10.06 -9.30 4.71
N LYS A 160 -9.35 -8.18 4.71
CA LYS A 160 -9.90 -6.85 4.45
C LYS A 160 -9.24 -6.28 3.21
N TYR A 161 -10.04 -5.98 2.20
CA TYR A 161 -9.57 -5.46 0.92
C TYR A 161 -9.54 -3.94 0.88
N TYR A 162 -8.63 -3.42 0.10
CA TYR A 162 -8.66 -2.00 -0.25
C TYR A 162 -9.85 -1.70 -1.18
N PRO A 163 -10.48 -0.52 -1.06
CA PRO A 163 -11.54 -0.14 -1.99
C PRO A 163 -11.02 -0.12 -3.43
N GLY A 164 -11.74 -0.75 -4.34
CA GLY A 164 -11.45 -0.72 -5.77
C GLY A 164 -11.53 0.69 -6.38
N MET A 165 -11.49 0.78 -7.68
CA MET A 165 -11.54 2.02 -8.43
C MET A 165 -12.74 2.89 -8.02
N ARG A 166 -12.48 4.19 -7.87
CA ARG A 166 -13.50 5.21 -7.67
C ARG A 166 -13.28 6.33 -8.66
N ALA A 167 -14.32 6.72 -9.37
CA ALA A 167 -14.31 7.88 -10.25
C ALA A 167 -15.49 8.79 -9.92
N GLY A 168 -15.31 10.10 -10.10
CA GLY A 168 -16.35 11.06 -9.80
C GLY A 168 -16.14 12.42 -10.46
N LEU A 169 -17.21 13.22 -10.40
CA LEU A 169 -17.21 14.62 -10.78
C LEU A 169 -17.60 15.45 -9.56
N GLU A 170 -16.94 16.57 -9.38
CA GLU A 170 -17.15 17.51 -8.28
C GLU A 170 -17.28 18.93 -8.85
N VAL A 171 -18.27 19.66 -8.39
CA VAL A 171 -18.47 21.08 -8.72
C VAL A 171 -18.46 21.87 -7.44
N ILE A 172 -17.60 22.88 -7.36
CA ILE A 172 -17.51 23.78 -6.22
C ILE A 172 -17.72 25.21 -6.74
N HIS A 173 -18.58 25.97 -6.07
CA HIS A 173 -18.76 27.39 -6.35
C HIS A 173 -18.55 28.20 -5.08
N LYS A 174 -17.72 29.22 -5.17
CA LYS A 174 -17.47 30.18 -4.07
C LYS A 174 -18.32 31.42 -4.34
N PHE A 175 -19.20 31.76 -3.40
CA PHE A 175 -20.05 32.94 -3.42
C PHE A 175 -19.33 34.19 -2.90
#